data_7651853f5e903a6b6938cc1403750434
#
_entry.id   7651853f5e903a6b6938cc1403750434
#
_cell.length_a   1.000
_cell.length_b   1.000
_cell.length_c   1.000
_cell.angle_alpha   90.00
_cell.angle_beta   90.00
_cell.angle_gamma   90.00
#
_symmetry.space_group_name_H-M   'P 1'
#
loop_
_entity.id
_entity.type
_entity.pdbx_description
1 polymer ?
#
loop_
_entity_poly.entity_id
_entity_poly.type
_entity_poly.pdbx_seq_one_letter_code
_entity_poly.pdbx_strand_id
1 'polypeptide(L)'
;MWEDKGPSFVKMTKEQYLKAGSVELRNDKFYQEVNEHSSEEIKRKNDIVVDEMLQKNEISLKVAEFLKGGQCEVSKFYHLLKTHKIPANINDPSEWLTEHGFPIRGIVSGIGTPTERLSGFVDYFLQPGMQNLETFLKDGKHVLKIIEDVNEQIESGEIDLEGVALVSLDVEAMYNNMTQQLGTGASKEFLESRIFQGGGDLNSVSSESILAALDLCLQSNIFEFNDKLFKQVGGVGTGMKLSPTYACLGMGNFEKVVFSSDQDLLRKIIV
;
A
#
# COMPACT_ATOMS: atom_id res chain seq x y z
N MET A 1 -15.28 -16.89 5.41
CA MET A 1 -14.46 -15.66 5.28
C MET A 1 -15.24 -14.61 4.50
N TRP A 2 -14.86 -13.33 4.57
CA TRP A 2 -15.42 -12.31 3.70
C TRP A 2 -14.90 -12.46 2.27
N GLU A 3 -15.71 -12.05 1.29
CA GLU A 3 -15.24 -11.86 -0.09
C GLU A 3 -14.41 -10.56 -0.23
N ASP A 4 -13.63 -10.45 -1.32
CA ASP A 4 -12.74 -9.30 -1.56
C ASP A 4 -13.51 -7.99 -1.86
N LYS A 5 -14.59 -8.09 -2.64
CA LYS A 5 -15.40 -6.93 -3.03
C LYS A 5 -16.87 -7.26 -2.86
N GLY A 6 -17.45 -6.89 -1.70
CA GLY A 6 -18.86 -7.08 -1.44
C GLY A 6 -19.17 -7.44 0.01
N PRO A 7 -20.46 -7.51 0.38
CA PRO A 7 -20.91 -7.74 1.74
C PRO A 7 -21.11 -9.23 2.07
N SER A 8 -20.73 -10.16 1.19
CA SER A 8 -21.06 -11.56 1.33
C SER A 8 -20.00 -12.40 2.03
N PHE A 9 -20.42 -13.45 2.70
CA PHE A 9 -19.54 -14.45 3.26
C PHE A 9 -19.32 -15.61 2.29
N VAL A 10 -18.07 -16.01 2.12
CA VAL A 10 -17.71 -17.20 1.37
C VAL A 10 -17.45 -18.36 2.32
N LYS A 11 -18.09 -19.50 2.05
CA LYS A 11 -17.82 -20.76 2.75
C LYS A 11 -16.83 -21.58 1.94
N MET A 12 -15.73 -21.97 2.58
CA MET A 12 -14.76 -22.91 2.00
C MET A 12 -14.22 -23.83 3.09
N THR A 13 -13.64 -24.95 2.71
CA THR A 13 -12.99 -25.85 3.67
C THR A 13 -11.66 -25.26 4.13
N LYS A 14 -11.19 -25.71 5.31
CA LYS A 14 -9.85 -25.35 5.80
C LYS A 14 -8.75 -25.73 4.80
N GLU A 15 -8.89 -26.89 4.18
CA GLU A 15 -7.95 -27.38 3.18
C GLU A 15 -7.89 -26.47 1.94
N GLN A 16 -9.04 -26.06 1.40
CA GLN A 16 -9.12 -25.12 0.28
C GLN A 16 -8.48 -23.78 0.67
N TYR A 17 -8.75 -23.28 1.86
CA TYR A 17 -8.18 -22.05 2.38
C TYR A 17 -6.66 -22.12 2.44
N LEU A 18 -6.12 -23.18 3.06
CA LEU A 18 -4.68 -23.37 3.20
C LEU A 18 -3.98 -23.58 1.85
N LYS A 19 -4.61 -24.32 0.94
CA LYS A 19 -4.11 -24.53 -0.42
C LYS A 19 -3.99 -23.20 -1.17
N ALA A 20 -5.04 -22.37 -1.15
CA ALA A 20 -5.06 -21.08 -1.82
C ALA A 20 -3.94 -20.16 -1.33
N GLY A 21 -3.81 -19.98 -0.01
CA GLY A 21 -2.74 -19.16 0.58
C GLY A 21 -1.34 -19.73 0.29
N SER A 22 -1.17 -21.05 0.34
CA SER A 22 0.12 -21.68 0.04
C SER A 22 0.54 -21.52 -1.43
N VAL A 23 -0.40 -21.46 -2.35
CA VAL A 23 -0.11 -21.19 -3.78
C VAL A 23 0.38 -19.75 -3.95
N GLU A 24 -0.29 -18.77 -3.34
CA GLU A 24 0.12 -17.37 -3.35
C GLU A 24 1.54 -17.18 -2.78
N LEU A 25 1.82 -17.81 -1.63
CA LEU A 25 3.09 -17.68 -0.92
C LEU A 25 4.27 -18.43 -1.55
N ARG A 26 4.05 -19.24 -2.59
CA ARG A 26 5.12 -19.85 -3.39
C ARG A 26 5.75 -18.90 -4.40
N ASN A 27 5.16 -17.73 -4.60
CA ASN A 27 5.74 -16.73 -5.50
C ASN A 27 6.98 -16.10 -4.85
N ASP A 28 8.14 -16.62 -5.19
CA ASP A 28 9.45 -16.23 -4.66
C ASP A 28 9.88 -14.81 -5.04
N LYS A 29 9.24 -14.21 -6.05
CA LYS A 29 9.39 -12.80 -6.37
C LYS A 29 8.92 -11.90 -5.21
N PHE A 30 7.92 -12.34 -4.45
CA PHE A 30 7.28 -11.53 -3.42
C PHE A 30 7.49 -12.06 -2.00
N TYR A 31 7.62 -13.38 -1.83
CA TYR A 31 7.64 -14.01 -0.52
C TYR A 31 8.76 -15.03 -0.41
N GLN A 32 9.37 -15.11 0.76
CA GLN A 32 10.39 -16.10 1.08
C GLN A 32 10.04 -16.76 2.40
N GLU A 33 10.06 -18.12 2.45
CA GLU A 33 9.94 -18.85 3.71
C GLU A 33 11.21 -18.62 4.54
N VAL A 34 11.05 -18.34 5.84
CA VAL A 34 12.13 -18.09 6.78
C VAL A 34 11.99 -19.00 7.99
N ASN A 35 13.11 -19.38 8.60
CA ASN A 35 13.10 -20.32 9.71
C ASN A 35 13.03 -19.64 11.08
N GLU A 36 13.40 -18.37 11.14
CA GLU A 36 13.50 -17.63 12.40
C GLU A 36 12.81 -16.27 12.28
N HIS A 37 12.16 -15.87 13.35
CA HIS A 37 11.60 -14.56 13.54
C HIS A 37 11.67 -14.18 15.02
N SER A 38 12.07 -12.95 15.29
CA SER A 38 12.02 -12.38 16.62
C SER A 38 11.28 -11.04 16.58
N SER A 39 10.03 -11.04 17.05
CA SER A 39 9.26 -9.80 17.26
C SER A 39 9.98 -8.87 18.24
N GLU A 40 10.66 -9.45 19.24
CA GLU A 40 11.45 -8.70 20.24
C GLU A 40 12.65 -8.01 19.59
N GLU A 41 13.28 -8.62 18.60
CA GLU A 41 14.38 -7.98 17.87
C GLU A 41 13.88 -6.80 17.02
N ILE A 42 12.75 -6.99 16.32
CA ILE A 42 12.10 -5.91 15.57
C ILE A 42 11.68 -4.80 16.52
N LYS A 43 11.12 -5.14 17.68
CA LYS A 43 10.75 -4.19 18.73
C LYS A 43 11.96 -3.39 19.22
N ARG A 44 13.11 -4.03 19.45
CA ARG A 44 14.33 -3.32 19.82
C ARG A 44 14.78 -2.36 18.72
N LYS A 45 14.74 -2.77 17.46
CA LYS A 45 15.07 -1.88 16.33
C LYS A 45 14.12 -0.69 16.26
N ASN A 46 12.81 -0.92 16.47
CA ASN A 46 11.82 0.14 16.56
C ASN A 46 12.18 1.13 17.70
N ASP A 47 12.51 0.61 18.87
CA ASP A 47 12.85 1.43 20.03
C ASP A 47 14.12 2.26 19.79
N ILE A 48 15.14 1.69 19.11
CA ILE A 48 16.36 2.42 18.73
C ILE A 48 16.03 3.58 17.80
N VAL A 49 15.27 3.36 16.72
CA VAL A 49 14.87 4.41 15.78
C VAL A 49 14.10 5.53 16.50
N VAL A 50 13.19 5.16 17.39
CA VAL A 50 12.41 6.13 18.18
C VAL A 50 13.29 6.89 19.17
N ASP A 51 14.26 6.22 19.83
CA ASP A 51 15.19 6.87 20.75
C ASP A 51 16.13 7.84 20.04
N GLU A 52 16.58 7.53 18.84
CA GLU A 52 17.38 8.44 18.03
C GLU A 52 16.60 9.72 17.69
N MET A 53 15.32 9.61 17.29
CA MET A 53 14.46 10.78 17.08
C MET A 53 14.28 11.61 18.36
N LEU A 54 14.10 10.95 19.51
CA LEU A 54 13.99 11.64 20.80
C LEU A 54 15.27 12.36 21.20
N GLN A 55 16.44 11.72 21.03
CA GLN A 55 17.76 12.31 21.31
C GLN A 55 18.06 13.52 20.43
N LYS A 56 17.61 13.50 19.17
CA LYS A 56 17.69 14.63 18.24
C LYS A 56 16.67 15.74 18.54
N ASN A 57 15.81 15.58 19.55
CA ASN A 57 14.67 16.46 19.85
C ASN A 57 13.67 16.61 18.68
N GLU A 58 13.58 15.62 17.83
CA GLU A 58 12.64 15.59 16.70
C GLU A 58 11.21 15.23 17.12
N ILE A 59 11.07 14.48 18.22
CA ILE A 59 9.80 14.09 18.81
C ILE A 59 9.79 14.31 20.32
N SER A 60 8.61 14.53 20.90
CA SER A 60 8.45 14.63 22.34
C SER A 60 8.52 13.26 23.03
N LEU A 61 8.80 13.26 24.35
CA LEU A 61 8.77 12.03 25.16
C LEU A 61 7.42 11.30 25.02
N LYS A 62 6.32 12.03 25.02
CA LYS A 62 4.97 11.45 24.86
C LYS A 62 4.80 10.72 23.53
N VAL A 63 5.34 11.26 22.44
CA VAL A 63 5.32 10.61 21.11
C VAL A 63 6.21 9.37 21.15
N ALA A 64 7.41 9.46 21.71
CA ALA A 64 8.31 8.32 21.85
C ALA A 64 7.67 7.16 22.65
N GLU A 65 7.06 7.45 23.80
CA GLU A 65 6.32 6.46 24.59
C GLU A 65 5.17 5.82 23.80
N PHE A 66 4.43 6.62 23.03
CA PHE A 66 3.39 6.09 22.16
C PHE A 66 3.97 5.15 21.10
N LEU A 67 5.01 5.54 20.39
CA LEU A 67 5.61 4.72 19.31
C LEU A 67 6.22 3.42 19.86
N LYS A 68 6.82 3.46 21.04
CA LYS A 68 7.38 2.29 21.72
C LYS A 68 6.32 1.41 22.39
N GLY A 69 5.18 1.93 22.75
CA GLY A 69 4.13 1.22 23.49
C GLY A 69 3.29 0.23 22.67
N GLY A 70 3.70 -0.12 21.45
CA GLY A 70 3.00 -1.07 20.59
C GLY A 70 3.04 -2.52 21.09
N GLN A 71 2.14 -3.35 20.56
CA GLN A 71 2.17 -4.80 20.76
C GLN A 71 3.41 -5.40 20.09
N CYS A 72 3.72 -6.65 20.39
CA CYS A 72 4.89 -7.34 19.86
C CYS A 72 4.50 -8.73 19.32
N GLU A 73 3.45 -8.75 18.50
CA GLU A 73 2.94 -9.99 17.91
C GLU A 73 3.54 -10.24 16.51
N VAL A 74 3.57 -11.51 16.12
CA VAL A 74 3.89 -11.89 14.75
C VAL A 74 2.71 -11.54 13.85
N SER A 75 2.98 -10.88 12.74
CA SER A 75 1.97 -10.61 11.72
C SER A 75 1.30 -11.91 11.23
N LYS A 76 0.05 -11.82 10.84
CA LYS A 76 -0.71 -12.94 10.28
C LYS A 76 -1.03 -12.67 8.82
N PHE A 77 -0.80 -13.69 7.98
CA PHE A 77 -1.33 -13.68 6.63
C PHE A 77 -2.73 -14.28 6.62
N TYR A 78 -3.63 -13.62 5.94
CA TYR A 78 -4.93 -14.14 5.57
C TYR A 78 -5.29 -13.70 4.16
N HIS A 79 -6.34 -14.25 3.59
CA HIS A 79 -6.74 -13.86 2.25
C HIS A 79 -8.26 -13.80 2.09
N LEU A 80 -8.69 -13.03 1.10
CA LEU A 80 -10.07 -12.87 0.68
C LEU A 80 -10.24 -13.47 -0.71
N LEU A 81 -11.36 -14.13 -0.97
CA LEU A 81 -11.66 -14.68 -2.29
C LEU A 81 -12.20 -13.58 -3.21
N LYS A 82 -11.65 -13.46 -4.40
CA LYS A 82 -12.12 -12.54 -5.46
C LYS A 82 -13.28 -13.19 -6.21
N THR A 83 -14.47 -13.23 -5.60
CA THR A 83 -15.68 -13.86 -6.16
C THR A 83 -16.06 -13.29 -7.52
N HIS A 84 -15.81 -12.00 -7.73
CA HIS A 84 -16.05 -11.31 -9.00
C HIS A 84 -15.19 -11.81 -10.18
N LYS A 85 -14.16 -12.61 -9.90
CA LYS A 85 -13.33 -13.28 -10.93
C LYS A 85 -13.85 -14.68 -11.30
N ILE A 86 -14.85 -15.18 -10.60
CA ILE A 86 -15.53 -16.45 -10.94
C ILE A 86 -16.58 -16.15 -12.03
N PRO A 87 -16.57 -16.84 -13.16
CA PRO A 87 -17.55 -16.60 -14.22
C PRO A 87 -18.98 -16.78 -13.73
N ALA A 88 -19.87 -15.85 -14.07
CA ALA A 88 -21.26 -15.85 -13.58
C ALA A 88 -22.12 -17.04 -14.06
N ASN A 89 -21.69 -17.72 -15.11
CA ASN A 89 -22.38 -18.88 -15.68
C ASN A 89 -21.98 -20.22 -15.05
N ILE A 90 -21.15 -20.21 -14.01
CA ILE A 90 -20.69 -21.41 -13.31
C ILE A 90 -21.76 -21.86 -12.32
N ASN A 91 -22.29 -23.07 -12.51
CA ASN A 91 -23.31 -23.65 -11.63
C ASN A 91 -22.72 -24.10 -10.28
N ASP A 92 -21.50 -24.63 -10.27
CA ASP A 92 -20.78 -25.01 -9.05
C ASP A 92 -19.42 -24.28 -8.98
N PRO A 93 -19.37 -23.15 -8.25
CA PRO A 93 -18.11 -22.44 -8.03
C PRO A 93 -17.03 -23.27 -7.35
N SER A 94 -17.39 -24.28 -6.55
CA SER A 94 -16.42 -25.11 -5.82
C SER A 94 -15.64 -26.02 -6.77
N GLU A 95 -16.30 -26.60 -7.75
CA GLU A 95 -15.69 -27.43 -8.78
C GLU A 95 -14.77 -26.58 -9.65
N TRP A 96 -15.25 -25.44 -10.14
CA TRP A 96 -14.47 -24.50 -10.94
C TRP A 96 -13.20 -24.02 -10.20
N LEU A 97 -13.32 -23.64 -8.92
CA LEU A 97 -12.19 -23.20 -8.10
C LEU A 97 -11.17 -24.32 -7.86
N THR A 98 -11.61 -25.58 -7.84
CA THR A 98 -10.71 -26.73 -7.68
C THR A 98 -9.87 -26.95 -8.94
N GLU A 99 -10.45 -26.73 -10.11
CA GLU A 99 -9.81 -26.91 -11.41
C GLU A 99 -8.93 -25.70 -11.79
N HIS A 100 -9.43 -24.48 -11.62
CA HIS A 100 -8.78 -23.25 -12.10
C HIS A 100 -7.97 -22.49 -11.02
N GLY A 101 -8.06 -22.94 -9.77
CA GLY A 101 -7.42 -22.29 -8.63
C GLY A 101 -8.29 -21.21 -7.97
N PHE A 102 -7.81 -20.71 -6.86
CA PHE A 102 -8.54 -19.74 -6.05
C PHE A 102 -7.99 -18.33 -6.29
N PRO A 103 -8.72 -17.46 -6.99
CA PRO A 103 -8.30 -16.06 -7.15
C PRO A 103 -8.46 -15.35 -5.79
N ILE A 104 -7.36 -15.08 -5.12
CA ILE A 104 -7.35 -14.47 -3.79
C ILE A 104 -6.70 -13.10 -3.78
N ARG A 105 -7.00 -12.33 -2.74
CA ARG A 105 -6.21 -11.18 -2.29
C ARG A 105 -5.53 -11.54 -0.99
N GLY A 106 -4.22 -11.71 -1.02
CA GLY A 106 -3.41 -11.89 0.19
C GLY A 106 -3.32 -10.60 0.99
N ILE A 107 -3.43 -10.72 2.31
CA ILE A 107 -3.32 -9.60 3.24
C ILE A 107 -2.34 -10.01 4.34
N VAL A 108 -1.27 -9.23 4.47
CA VAL A 108 -0.33 -9.32 5.58
C VAL A 108 -0.75 -8.28 6.61
N SER A 109 -1.31 -8.71 7.74
CA SER A 109 -1.83 -7.80 8.76
C SER A 109 -0.70 -7.04 9.46
N GLY A 110 -0.78 -5.72 9.52
CA GLY A 110 0.13 -4.90 10.34
C GLY A 110 -0.31 -4.74 11.79
N ILE A 111 -1.50 -5.24 12.14
CA ILE A 111 -2.10 -5.04 13.47
C ILE A 111 -1.35 -5.88 14.51
N GLY A 112 -1.03 -5.27 15.66
CA GLY A 112 -0.33 -5.91 16.78
C GLY A 112 1.17 -6.10 16.55
N THR A 113 1.71 -5.72 15.39
CA THR A 113 3.15 -5.85 15.11
C THR A 113 3.98 -4.77 15.82
N PRO A 114 5.27 -5.02 16.07
CA PRO A 114 6.15 -4.03 16.69
C PRO A 114 6.23 -2.69 15.95
N THR A 115 6.03 -2.71 14.63
CA THR A 115 6.10 -1.52 13.76
C THR A 115 4.74 -0.89 13.44
N GLU A 116 3.64 -1.38 13.99
CA GLU A 116 2.29 -0.87 13.67
C GLU A 116 2.16 0.64 13.87
N ARG A 117 2.62 1.13 15.04
CA ARG A 117 2.53 2.56 15.39
C ARG A 117 3.52 3.39 14.60
N LEU A 118 4.72 2.86 14.39
CA LEU A 118 5.73 3.49 13.55
C LEU A 118 5.25 3.61 12.10
N SER A 119 4.60 2.57 11.56
CA SER A 119 3.97 2.61 10.23
C SER A 119 2.92 3.72 10.11
N GLY A 120 2.09 3.90 11.14
CA GLY A 120 1.13 5.02 11.19
C GLY A 120 1.80 6.39 11.31
N PHE A 121 2.94 6.47 12.01
CA PHE A 121 3.72 7.68 12.10
C PHE A 121 4.34 8.06 10.75
N VAL A 122 4.93 7.12 10.05
CA VAL A 122 5.47 7.33 8.69
C VAL A 122 4.36 7.75 7.73
N ASP A 123 3.20 7.06 7.77
CA ASP A 123 2.04 7.39 6.95
C ASP A 123 1.60 8.85 7.12
N TYR A 124 1.53 9.34 8.37
CA TYR A 124 1.18 10.72 8.67
C TYR A 124 2.06 11.73 7.93
N PHE A 125 3.37 11.48 7.86
CA PHE A 125 4.30 12.37 7.15
C PHE A 125 4.23 12.23 5.63
N LEU A 126 3.87 11.07 5.11
CA LEU A 126 3.78 10.83 3.67
C LEU A 126 2.44 11.28 3.06
N GLN A 127 1.36 11.32 3.83
CA GLN A 127 0.02 11.69 3.36
C GLN A 127 -0.05 13.01 2.59
N PRO A 128 0.59 14.11 3.04
CA PRO A 128 0.57 15.37 2.27
C PRO A 128 1.18 15.21 0.88
N GLY A 129 2.22 14.38 0.72
CA GLY A 129 2.82 14.09 -0.57
C GLY A 129 1.85 13.41 -1.53
N MET A 130 1.12 12.41 -1.03
CA MET A 130 0.07 11.74 -1.81
C MET A 130 -1.05 12.72 -2.21
N GLN A 131 -1.53 13.54 -1.27
CA GLN A 131 -2.62 14.50 -1.51
C GLN A 131 -2.25 15.61 -2.49
N ASN A 132 -0.96 15.90 -2.66
CA ASN A 132 -0.43 16.90 -3.59
C ASN A 132 -0.07 16.34 -4.98
N LEU A 133 -0.28 15.05 -5.22
CA LEU A 133 -0.12 14.50 -6.56
C LEU A 133 -1.21 15.08 -7.49
N GLU A 134 -0.83 15.53 -8.66
CA GLU A 134 -1.76 16.05 -9.68
C GLU A 134 -2.81 15.00 -10.09
N THR A 135 -2.42 13.73 -10.06
CA THR A 135 -3.27 12.58 -10.42
C THR A 135 -4.03 11.99 -9.24
N PHE A 136 -3.95 12.61 -8.05
CA PHE A 136 -4.62 12.09 -6.86
C PHE A 136 -6.13 12.30 -6.90
N LEU A 137 -6.88 11.21 -6.95
CA LEU A 137 -8.34 11.20 -6.84
C LEU A 137 -8.77 10.85 -5.42
N LYS A 138 -9.35 11.80 -4.72
CA LYS A 138 -9.74 11.63 -3.31
C LYS A 138 -10.86 10.61 -3.14
N ASP A 139 -11.91 10.74 -3.97
CA ASP A 139 -13.10 9.90 -3.91
C ASP A 139 -13.91 10.00 -5.22
N GLY A 140 -15.00 9.22 -5.32
CA GLY A 140 -15.87 9.26 -6.50
C GLY A 140 -16.52 10.61 -6.77
N LYS A 141 -16.74 11.46 -5.74
CA LYS A 141 -17.27 12.82 -5.96
C LYS A 141 -16.26 13.71 -6.65
N HIS A 142 -14.99 13.55 -6.33
CA HIS A 142 -13.91 14.26 -7.01
C HIS A 142 -13.87 13.88 -8.50
N VAL A 143 -14.00 12.59 -8.83
CA VAL A 143 -14.10 12.14 -10.24
C VAL A 143 -15.30 12.74 -10.95
N LEU A 144 -16.49 12.75 -10.31
CA LEU A 144 -17.69 13.35 -10.90
C LEU A 144 -17.51 14.84 -11.19
N LYS A 145 -16.86 15.58 -10.29
CA LYS A 145 -16.57 17.00 -10.50
C LYS A 145 -15.65 17.22 -11.70
N ILE A 146 -14.58 16.41 -11.84
CA ILE A 146 -13.70 16.48 -13.02
C ILE A 146 -14.49 16.24 -14.31
N ILE A 147 -15.39 15.24 -14.30
CA ILE A 147 -16.24 14.97 -15.48
C ILE A 147 -17.17 16.14 -15.78
N GLU A 148 -17.75 16.78 -14.75
CA GLU A 148 -18.58 17.99 -14.92
C GLU A 148 -17.77 19.14 -15.54
N ASP A 149 -16.56 19.42 -15.00
CA ASP A 149 -15.66 20.47 -15.51
C ASP A 149 -15.27 20.21 -16.97
N VAL A 150 -15.01 18.95 -17.35
CA VAL A 150 -14.70 18.54 -18.74
C VAL A 150 -15.92 18.74 -19.66
N ASN A 151 -17.12 18.37 -19.20
CA ASN A 151 -18.35 18.58 -19.98
C ASN A 151 -18.61 20.06 -20.24
N GLU A 152 -18.39 20.94 -19.25
CA GLU A 152 -18.50 22.39 -19.44
C GLU A 152 -17.51 22.91 -20.48
N GLN A 153 -16.26 22.41 -20.50
CA GLN A 153 -15.25 22.76 -21.51
C GLN A 153 -15.62 22.27 -22.91
N ILE A 154 -16.28 21.12 -23.02
CA ILE A 154 -16.81 20.63 -24.28
C ILE A 154 -17.97 21.52 -24.77
N GLU A 155 -18.92 21.86 -23.89
CA GLU A 155 -20.07 22.72 -24.22
C GLU A 155 -19.66 24.15 -24.60
N SER A 156 -18.59 24.67 -23.98
CA SER A 156 -18.02 25.98 -24.35
C SER A 156 -17.18 25.96 -25.64
N GLY A 157 -16.87 24.78 -26.17
CA GLY A 157 -16.02 24.61 -27.34
C GLY A 157 -14.52 24.73 -27.09
N GLU A 158 -14.09 24.69 -25.83
CA GLU A 158 -12.68 24.66 -25.47
C GLU A 158 -12.06 23.29 -25.75
N ILE A 159 -12.85 22.23 -25.63
CA ILE A 159 -12.46 20.85 -25.97
C ILE A 159 -13.33 20.36 -27.12
N ASP A 160 -12.69 19.93 -28.21
CA ASP A 160 -13.37 19.25 -29.30
C ASP A 160 -13.53 17.77 -28.98
N LEU A 161 -14.76 17.26 -29.06
CA LEU A 161 -15.07 15.83 -28.85
C LEU A 161 -14.45 14.90 -29.91
N GLU A 162 -14.08 15.45 -31.08
CA GLU A 162 -13.45 14.63 -32.14
C GLU A 162 -12.07 14.16 -31.68
N GLY A 163 -11.97 12.88 -31.36
CA GLY A 163 -10.72 12.25 -30.90
C GLY A 163 -10.57 12.13 -29.36
N VAL A 164 -11.57 12.54 -28.58
CA VAL A 164 -11.57 12.33 -27.12
C VAL A 164 -12.05 10.92 -26.78
N ALA A 165 -11.33 10.23 -25.90
CA ALA A 165 -11.71 8.91 -25.38
C ALA A 165 -11.54 8.87 -23.86
N LEU A 166 -12.55 8.36 -23.17
CA LEU A 166 -12.42 8.03 -21.75
C LEU A 166 -11.70 6.69 -21.60
N VAL A 167 -10.55 6.69 -20.95
CA VAL A 167 -9.74 5.48 -20.71
C VAL A 167 -9.65 5.21 -19.22
N SER A 168 -9.91 3.96 -18.83
CA SER A 168 -9.70 3.48 -17.47
C SER A 168 -8.61 2.43 -17.46
N LEU A 169 -7.61 2.60 -16.60
CA LEU A 169 -6.51 1.67 -16.40
C LEU A 169 -6.54 1.14 -14.97
N ASP A 170 -6.24 -0.16 -14.81
CA ASP A 170 -6.09 -0.80 -13.50
C ASP A 170 -4.68 -1.36 -13.34
N VAL A 171 -4.10 -1.18 -12.16
CA VAL A 171 -2.76 -1.72 -11.85
C VAL A 171 -2.91 -3.10 -11.22
N GLU A 172 -2.44 -4.12 -11.94
CA GLU A 172 -2.49 -5.49 -11.44
C GLU A 172 -1.58 -5.66 -10.21
N ALA A 173 -2.16 -6.17 -9.12
CA ALA A 173 -1.45 -6.46 -7.86
C ALA A 173 -0.53 -5.30 -7.41
N MET A 174 -1.03 -4.06 -7.42
CA MET A 174 -0.27 -2.84 -7.17
C MET A 174 0.71 -2.95 -5.99
N TYR A 175 0.24 -3.42 -4.83
CA TYR A 175 1.07 -3.52 -3.63
C TYR A 175 2.24 -4.52 -3.80
N ASN A 176 2.00 -5.66 -4.44
CA ASN A 176 3.05 -6.65 -4.67
C ASN A 176 4.06 -6.16 -5.73
N ASN A 177 3.59 -5.44 -6.75
CA ASN A 177 4.42 -4.94 -7.84
C ASN A 177 5.07 -3.58 -7.54
N MET A 178 4.70 -2.91 -6.44
CA MET A 178 5.36 -1.68 -5.98
C MET A 178 6.77 -1.99 -5.51
N THR A 179 7.77 -1.75 -6.36
CA THR A 179 9.15 -2.00 -5.96
C THR A 179 9.58 -1.06 -4.84
N GLN A 180 10.43 -1.55 -3.93
CA GLN A 180 10.95 -0.71 -2.86
C GLN A 180 11.71 0.50 -3.43
N GLN A 181 12.42 0.32 -4.53
CA GLN A 181 13.12 1.42 -5.20
C GLN A 181 12.14 2.52 -5.66
N LEU A 182 11.02 2.16 -6.26
CA LEU A 182 10.02 3.13 -6.73
C LEU A 182 9.35 3.85 -5.56
N GLY A 183 8.80 3.12 -4.60
CA GLY A 183 8.06 3.72 -3.49
C GLY A 183 8.96 4.48 -2.51
N THR A 184 10.14 3.95 -2.16
CA THR A 184 11.09 4.66 -1.28
C THR A 184 11.71 5.86 -1.99
N GLY A 185 12.00 5.74 -3.29
CA GLY A 185 12.49 6.86 -4.10
C GLY A 185 11.50 8.02 -4.14
N ALA A 186 10.23 7.73 -4.41
CA ALA A 186 9.15 8.72 -4.40
C ALA A 186 8.95 9.36 -3.01
N SER A 187 8.97 8.54 -1.95
CA SER A 187 8.87 9.02 -0.57
C SER A 187 10.04 9.95 -0.22
N LYS A 188 11.26 9.60 -0.62
CA LYS A 188 12.44 10.40 -0.41
C LYS A 188 12.35 11.73 -1.17
N GLU A 189 12.01 11.71 -2.46
CA GLU A 189 11.84 12.92 -3.28
C GLU A 189 10.83 13.88 -2.64
N PHE A 190 9.71 13.37 -2.16
CA PHE A 190 8.72 14.19 -1.46
C PHE A 190 9.28 14.77 -0.15
N LEU A 191 9.87 13.95 0.71
CA LEU A 191 10.38 14.39 2.02
C LEU A 191 11.54 15.40 1.91
N GLU A 192 12.35 15.30 0.87
CA GLU A 192 13.43 16.24 0.58
C GLU A 192 12.95 17.49 -0.19
N SER A 193 11.71 17.49 -0.70
CA SER A 193 11.16 18.62 -1.42
C SER A 193 10.90 19.81 -0.48
N ARG A 194 10.90 21.03 -1.06
CA ARG A 194 10.55 22.26 -0.31
C ARG A 194 9.07 22.31 0.10
N ILE A 195 8.25 21.41 -0.42
CA ILE A 195 6.81 21.30 -0.11
C ILE A 195 6.61 20.59 1.23
N PHE A 196 7.57 19.75 1.65
CA PHE A 196 7.53 19.11 2.95
C PHE A 196 7.73 20.13 4.06
N GLN A 197 6.65 20.49 4.71
CA GLN A 197 6.63 21.25 5.95
C GLN A 197 5.93 20.39 6.98
N GLY A 198 6.71 19.83 7.91
CA GLY A 198 6.13 19.06 9.02
C GLY A 198 5.04 19.88 9.72
N GLY A 199 3.95 19.26 10.17
CA GLY A 199 2.82 19.92 10.82
C GLY A 199 2.91 19.91 12.36
N GLY A 200 2.62 21.04 13.01
CA GLY A 200 2.50 21.14 14.47
C GLY A 200 3.77 20.83 15.25
N ASP A 201 3.65 20.12 16.37
CA ASP A 201 4.79 19.72 17.25
C ASP A 201 5.78 18.75 16.58
N LEU A 202 5.47 18.25 15.37
CA LEU A 202 6.30 17.34 14.60
C LEU A 202 7.07 18.02 13.45
N ASN A 203 7.07 19.36 13.40
CA ASN A 203 7.81 20.14 12.38
C ASN A 203 9.33 19.92 12.41
N SER A 204 9.85 19.31 13.48
CA SER A 204 11.27 19.08 13.69
C SER A 204 11.77 17.72 13.22
N VAL A 205 10.89 16.83 12.75
CA VAL A 205 11.29 15.48 12.33
C VAL A 205 12.00 15.56 10.98
N SER A 206 13.23 15.09 10.93
CA SER A 206 14.03 15.10 9.70
C SER A 206 13.55 14.04 8.69
N SER A 207 13.74 14.33 7.41
CA SER A 207 13.50 13.37 6.33
C SER A 207 14.27 12.06 6.53
N GLU A 208 15.49 12.15 7.05
CA GLU A 208 16.34 11.00 7.34
C GLU A 208 15.71 10.07 8.39
N SER A 209 15.16 10.65 9.47
CA SER A 209 14.51 9.88 10.53
C SER A 209 13.22 9.21 10.04
N ILE A 210 12.44 9.88 9.19
CA ILE A 210 11.25 9.31 8.58
C ILE A 210 11.62 8.18 7.61
N LEU A 211 12.67 8.35 6.80
CA LEU A 211 13.16 7.32 5.88
C LEU A 211 13.72 6.10 6.62
N ALA A 212 14.44 6.31 7.74
CA ALA A 212 14.90 5.22 8.59
C ALA A 212 13.72 4.42 9.18
N ALA A 213 12.68 5.12 9.63
CA ALA A 213 11.45 4.50 10.12
C ALA A 213 10.70 3.74 9.02
N LEU A 214 10.62 4.29 7.80
CA LEU A 214 10.05 3.65 6.62
C LEU A 214 10.79 2.36 6.28
N ASP A 215 12.13 2.42 6.20
CA ASP A 215 12.96 1.26 5.89
C ASP A 215 12.77 0.14 6.92
N LEU A 216 12.76 0.46 8.20
CA LEU A 216 12.48 -0.50 9.26
C LEU A 216 11.11 -1.17 9.07
N CYS A 217 10.06 -0.42 8.75
CA CYS A 217 8.74 -0.96 8.48
C CYS A 217 8.76 -1.94 7.30
N LEU A 218 9.39 -1.58 6.20
CA LEU A 218 9.47 -2.42 4.99
C LEU A 218 10.29 -3.70 5.22
N GLN A 219 11.42 -3.59 5.94
CA GLN A 219 12.31 -4.74 6.21
C GLN A 219 11.75 -5.71 7.25
N SER A 220 10.83 -5.24 8.10
CA SER A 220 10.27 -6.02 9.21
C SER A 220 8.98 -6.76 8.85
N ASN A 221 8.62 -6.86 7.58
CA ASN A 221 7.37 -7.49 7.15
C ASN A 221 7.50 -9.01 7.09
N ILE A 222 7.54 -9.64 8.29
CA ILE A 222 7.56 -11.08 8.48
C ILE A 222 6.22 -11.49 9.09
N PHE A 223 5.65 -12.61 8.59
CA PHE A 223 4.32 -13.06 8.98
C PHE A 223 4.22 -14.58 9.02
N GLU A 224 3.20 -15.06 9.69
CA GLU A 224 2.90 -16.48 9.85
C GLU A 224 1.70 -16.88 8.99
N PHE A 225 1.81 -18.03 8.34
CA PHE A 225 0.71 -18.74 7.70
C PHE A 225 0.92 -20.26 7.79
N ASN A 226 -0.10 -20.97 8.31
CA ASN A 226 -0.07 -22.42 8.44
C ASN A 226 1.20 -22.94 9.13
N ASP A 227 1.50 -22.41 10.32
CA ASP A 227 2.64 -22.74 11.18
C ASP A 227 4.02 -22.55 10.51
N LYS A 228 4.08 -21.76 9.44
CA LYS A 228 5.30 -21.37 8.75
C LYS A 228 5.45 -19.86 8.75
N LEU A 229 6.70 -19.43 8.74
CA LEU A 229 7.07 -18.02 8.68
C LEU A 229 7.49 -17.63 7.27
N PHE A 230 7.05 -16.48 6.84
CA PHE A 230 7.37 -15.90 5.55
C PHE A 230 7.82 -14.45 5.72
N LYS A 231 8.75 -14.02 4.90
CA LYS A 231 9.13 -12.63 4.75
C LYS A 231 8.64 -12.12 3.39
N GLN A 232 8.01 -10.96 3.38
CA GLN A 232 7.75 -10.27 2.12
C GLN A 232 9.05 -9.61 1.65
N VAL A 233 9.54 -10.04 0.48
CA VAL A 233 10.81 -9.57 -0.12
C VAL A 233 10.57 -8.64 -1.31
N GLY A 234 9.37 -8.65 -1.87
CA GLY A 234 8.94 -7.76 -2.94
C GLY A 234 7.65 -7.02 -2.61
N GLY A 235 7.53 -5.80 -3.09
CA GLY A 235 6.35 -4.98 -2.85
C GLY A 235 6.27 -4.41 -1.42
N VAL A 236 5.05 -4.08 -1.02
CA VAL A 236 4.70 -3.59 0.31
C VAL A 236 3.51 -4.37 0.87
N GLY A 237 3.51 -4.62 2.18
CA GLY A 237 2.46 -5.39 2.85
C GLY A 237 1.09 -4.70 2.79
N THR A 238 0.08 -5.38 2.30
CA THR A 238 -1.27 -4.86 2.09
C THR A 238 -2.00 -4.39 3.35
N GLY A 239 -1.57 -4.86 4.54
CA GLY A 239 -2.20 -4.52 5.83
C GLY A 239 -1.40 -3.54 6.69
N MET A 240 -0.32 -2.95 6.19
CA MET A 240 0.43 -1.91 6.89
C MET A 240 -0.26 -0.55 6.71
N LYS A 241 -0.23 0.30 7.74
CA LYS A 241 -0.90 1.63 7.69
C LYS A 241 -0.33 2.54 6.60
N LEU A 242 0.98 2.52 6.39
CA LEU A 242 1.66 3.34 5.37
C LEU A 242 1.43 2.86 3.92
N SER A 243 0.98 1.63 3.71
CA SER A 243 1.00 1.01 2.37
C SER A 243 0.17 1.74 1.31
N PRO A 244 -1.04 2.25 1.60
CA PRO A 244 -1.79 3.00 0.61
C PRO A 244 -1.06 4.27 0.15
N THR A 245 -0.58 5.06 1.10
CA THR A 245 0.12 6.31 0.82
C THR A 245 1.45 6.08 0.08
N TYR A 246 2.22 5.08 0.55
CA TYR A 246 3.46 4.67 -0.10
C TYR A 246 3.26 4.22 -1.55
N ALA A 247 2.22 3.42 -1.80
CA ALA A 247 1.91 2.95 -3.13
C ALA A 247 1.42 4.08 -4.05
N CYS A 248 0.59 4.99 -3.54
CA CYS A 248 0.15 6.17 -4.30
C CYS A 248 1.31 7.09 -4.67
N LEU A 249 2.25 7.34 -3.75
CA LEU A 249 3.45 8.13 -4.05
C LEU A 249 4.31 7.47 -5.14
N GLY A 250 4.52 6.16 -5.04
CA GLY A 250 5.25 5.40 -6.06
C GLY A 250 4.57 5.48 -7.43
N MET A 251 3.25 5.31 -7.48
CA MET A 251 2.48 5.44 -8.72
C MET A 251 2.54 6.86 -9.29
N GLY A 252 2.32 7.88 -8.47
CA GLY A 252 2.42 9.28 -8.92
C GLY A 252 3.80 9.63 -9.49
N ASN A 253 4.87 9.10 -8.91
CA ASN A 253 6.21 9.27 -9.48
C ASN A 253 6.37 8.51 -10.82
N PHE A 254 5.83 7.31 -10.93
CA PHE A 254 5.80 6.56 -12.19
C PHE A 254 5.02 7.32 -13.28
N GLU A 255 3.84 7.81 -12.96
CA GLU A 255 3.01 8.60 -13.87
C GLU A 255 3.72 9.89 -14.32
N LYS A 256 4.36 10.60 -13.40
CA LYS A 256 5.17 11.79 -13.69
C LYS A 256 6.27 11.49 -14.71
N VAL A 257 6.97 10.35 -14.59
CA VAL A 257 8.00 9.94 -15.53
C VAL A 257 7.39 9.60 -16.88
N VAL A 258 6.31 8.84 -16.92
CA VAL A 258 5.62 8.47 -18.18
C VAL A 258 5.10 9.71 -18.89
N PHE A 259 4.43 10.61 -18.18
CA PHE A 259 3.86 11.82 -18.77
C PHE A 259 4.94 12.83 -19.19
N SER A 260 6.09 12.90 -18.47
CA SER A 260 7.20 13.77 -18.87
C SER A 260 7.93 13.27 -20.11
N SER A 261 7.87 11.97 -20.40
CA SER A 261 8.51 11.36 -21.59
C SER A 261 7.73 11.61 -22.89
N ASP A 262 6.43 11.97 -22.77
CA ASP A 262 5.56 12.25 -23.91
C ASP A 262 4.66 13.46 -23.60
N GLN A 263 5.14 14.65 -23.98
CA GLN A 263 4.39 15.90 -23.77
C GLN A 263 3.07 15.97 -24.56
N ASP A 264 2.96 15.21 -25.67
CA ASP A 264 1.71 15.10 -26.40
C ASP A 264 0.70 14.20 -25.68
N LEU A 265 1.17 13.24 -24.90
CA LEU A 265 0.31 12.40 -24.05
C LEU A 265 -0.32 13.23 -22.92
N LEU A 266 0.45 14.10 -22.27
CA LEU A 266 -0.03 15.00 -21.20
C LEU A 266 -1.16 15.95 -21.67
N ARG A 267 -1.08 16.42 -22.91
CA ARG A 267 -2.12 17.29 -23.49
C ARG A 267 -3.42 16.56 -23.81
N LYS A 268 -3.39 15.22 -23.82
CA LYS A 268 -4.52 14.34 -24.18
C LYS A 268 -5.14 13.64 -22.98
N ILE A 269 -4.47 13.66 -21.81
CA ILE A 269 -4.97 13.05 -20.60
C ILE A 269 -5.46 14.16 -19.66
N ILE A 270 -6.76 14.24 -19.51
CA ILE A 270 -7.41 15.07 -18.50
C ILE A 270 -7.63 14.16 -17.31
N VAL A 271 -6.89 14.41 -16.23
CA VAL A 271 -7.01 13.65 -14.96
C VAL A 271 -7.80 14.50 -13.96
#